data_076dff171606c350c18f661941103d6a
#
_entry.id   076dff171606c350c18f661941103d6a
#
_cell.length_a   1.000
_cell.length_b   1.000
_cell.length_c   1.000
_cell.angle_alpha   90.00
_cell.angle_beta   90.00
_cell.angle_gamma   90.00
#
_symmetry.space_group_name_H-M   'P 1'
#
loop_
_entity.id
_entity.type
_entity.pdbx_description
1 polymer ?
#
loop_
_entity_poly.entity_id
_entity_poly.type
_entity_poly.pdbx_seq_one_letter_code
_entity_poly.pdbx_strand_id
1 'polypeptide(L)'
;MESTRVLLVEDEVDAREILSFYLNTIFENVVVAVDGQEALEIFEENFNNNRYFDLVLTDIKMPRLDGMDMIEKMLALVENQKFIIVSAYKDEEKLLKSINFRVLGYFVKPINVDNMMEILKKAKTEVLKEKEENSNKKLLKINKNYRYSLEQKLLYCDLALVKLSKKETQLLDILVRNIGKIVTIKECKIALWNDENKSDTTFRTVMKRLKDKVALNDFILSLKGQGYTIEKK
;
A
#
# COMPACT_ATOMS: atom_id res chain seq x y z
N MET A 1 -0.22 0.99 12.01
CA MET A 1 -1.44 1.31 11.21
C MET A 1 -0.95 2.02 9.96
N GLU A 2 -1.39 1.61 8.79
CA GLU A 2 -1.05 2.35 7.56
C GLU A 2 -1.79 3.68 7.59
N SER A 3 -1.04 4.77 7.40
CA SER A 3 -1.55 6.14 7.38
C SER A 3 -2.37 6.35 6.11
N THR A 4 -3.56 6.92 6.22
CA THR A 4 -4.38 7.31 5.06
C THR A 4 -4.05 8.73 4.62
N ARG A 5 -3.92 8.93 3.30
CA ARG A 5 -3.57 10.21 2.69
C ARG A 5 -4.66 10.70 1.75
N VAL A 6 -5.12 11.91 1.97
CA VAL A 6 -6.18 12.54 1.17
C VAL A 6 -5.67 13.84 0.56
N LEU A 7 -6.01 14.08 -0.71
CA LEU A 7 -5.85 15.37 -1.36
C LEU A 7 -7.22 16.06 -1.42
N LEU A 8 -7.32 17.23 -0.81
CA LEU A 8 -8.50 18.11 -0.89
C LEU A 8 -8.23 19.20 -1.93
N VAL A 9 -9.16 19.37 -2.87
CA VAL A 9 -9.09 20.40 -3.91
C VAL A 9 -10.36 21.24 -3.87
N GLU A 10 -10.25 22.49 -3.47
CA GLU A 10 -11.38 23.42 -3.31
C GLU A 10 -10.85 24.85 -3.44
N ASP A 11 -11.45 25.65 -4.33
CA ASP A 11 -11.01 27.04 -4.56
C ASP A 11 -11.64 28.03 -3.57
N GLU A 12 -12.84 27.77 -3.08
CA GLU A 12 -13.50 28.62 -2.09
C GLU A 12 -12.86 28.45 -0.71
N VAL A 13 -12.36 29.56 -0.13
CA VAL A 13 -11.63 29.55 1.15
C VAL A 13 -12.44 28.94 2.28
N ASP A 14 -13.68 29.40 2.46
CA ASP A 14 -14.54 28.98 3.58
C ASP A 14 -14.90 27.48 3.45
N ALA A 15 -15.23 27.03 2.24
CA ALA A 15 -15.53 25.61 1.96
C ALA A 15 -14.30 24.73 2.20
N ARG A 16 -13.12 25.19 1.77
CA ARG A 16 -11.86 24.49 1.95
C ARG A 16 -11.46 24.34 3.42
N GLU A 17 -11.66 25.38 4.23
CA GLU A 17 -11.39 25.30 5.69
C GLU A 17 -12.34 24.32 6.37
N ILE A 18 -13.62 24.37 6.09
CA ILE A 18 -14.62 23.48 6.65
C ILE A 18 -14.32 22.01 6.24
N LEU A 19 -14.11 21.75 4.96
CA LEU A 19 -13.81 20.41 4.46
C LEU A 19 -12.51 19.87 5.03
N SER A 20 -11.46 20.70 5.09
CA SER A 20 -10.19 20.34 5.68
C SER A 20 -10.33 19.96 7.16
N PHE A 21 -11.10 20.71 7.93
CA PHE A 21 -11.38 20.40 9.33
C PHE A 21 -12.01 19.01 9.48
N TYR A 22 -13.07 18.69 8.74
CA TYR A 22 -13.73 17.39 8.83
C TYR A 22 -12.86 16.24 8.31
N LEU A 23 -12.12 16.44 7.22
CA LEU A 23 -11.18 15.44 6.70
C LEU A 23 -10.09 15.10 7.73
N ASN A 24 -9.53 16.09 8.42
CA ASN A 24 -8.52 15.88 9.46
C ASN A 24 -9.05 15.16 10.71
N THR A 25 -10.39 15.12 10.94
CA THR A 25 -10.98 14.31 12.00
C THR A 25 -11.04 12.82 11.65
N ILE A 26 -10.99 12.50 10.36
CA ILE A 26 -11.18 11.14 9.85
C ILE A 26 -9.87 10.54 9.32
N PHE A 27 -9.09 11.28 8.55
CA PHE A 27 -7.87 10.82 7.88
C PHE A 27 -6.61 11.33 8.56
N GLU A 28 -5.52 10.59 8.48
CA GLU A 28 -4.28 10.88 9.19
C GLU A 28 -3.43 11.95 8.49
N ASN A 29 -3.58 12.11 7.17
CA ASN A 29 -2.81 13.08 6.39
C ASN A 29 -3.67 13.70 5.31
N VAL A 30 -3.92 15.00 5.42
CA VAL A 30 -4.70 15.78 4.45
C VAL A 30 -3.78 16.82 3.83
N VAL A 31 -3.63 16.76 2.51
CA VAL A 31 -2.94 17.75 1.70
C VAL A 31 -3.99 18.59 0.99
N VAL A 32 -3.78 19.89 0.90
CA VAL A 32 -4.78 20.83 0.36
C VAL A 32 -4.21 21.54 -0.86
N ALA A 33 -5.03 21.66 -1.90
CA ALA A 33 -4.79 22.45 -3.10
C ALA A 33 -5.93 23.44 -3.32
N VAL A 34 -5.61 24.61 -3.87
CA VAL A 34 -6.59 25.69 -4.06
C VAL A 34 -7.30 25.64 -5.43
N ASP A 35 -6.85 24.77 -6.35
CA ASP A 35 -7.49 24.52 -7.63
C ASP A 35 -6.92 23.25 -8.31
N GLY A 36 -7.48 22.89 -9.47
CA GLY A 36 -7.11 21.68 -10.19
C GLY A 36 -5.68 21.67 -10.73
N GLN A 37 -5.10 22.82 -11.06
CA GLN A 37 -3.73 22.89 -11.57
C GLN A 37 -2.71 22.59 -10.45
N GLU A 38 -2.84 23.26 -9.30
CA GLU A 38 -1.99 23.00 -8.14
C GLU A 38 -2.16 21.55 -7.64
N ALA A 39 -3.40 21.04 -7.63
CA ALA A 39 -3.67 19.67 -7.25
C ALA A 39 -2.96 18.65 -8.16
N LEU A 40 -2.95 18.89 -9.47
CA LEU A 40 -2.25 18.02 -10.41
C LEU A 40 -0.74 18.05 -10.20
N GLU A 41 -0.14 19.21 -9.99
CA GLU A 41 1.28 19.37 -9.69
C GLU A 41 1.67 18.62 -8.41
N ILE A 42 0.89 18.78 -7.33
CA ILE A 42 1.08 18.05 -6.07
C ILE A 42 0.94 16.54 -6.29
N PHE A 43 -0.04 16.12 -7.09
CA PHE A 43 -0.28 14.71 -7.37
C PHE A 43 0.87 14.08 -8.14
N GLU A 44 1.37 14.73 -9.19
CA GLU A 44 2.51 14.28 -10.01
C GLU A 44 3.80 14.22 -9.19
N GLU A 45 4.10 15.22 -8.38
CA GLU A 45 5.26 15.21 -7.49
C GLU A 45 5.21 14.02 -6.53
N ASN A 46 4.06 13.78 -5.91
CA ASN A 46 3.89 12.66 -4.98
C ASN A 46 3.97 11.31 -5.71
N PHE A 47 3.39 11.18 -6.91
CA PHE A 47 3.49 9.99 -7.75
C PHE A 47 4.96 9.65 -8.07
N ASN A 48 5.75 10.64 -8.50
CA ASN A 48 7.17 10.49 -8.82
C ASN A 48 8.02 10.08 -7.60
N ASN A 49 7.58 10.46 -6.39
CA ASN A 49 8.22 10.10 -5.12
C ASN A 49 7.66 8.80 -4.49
N ASN A 50 6.84 8.03 -5.22
CA ASN A 50 6.15 6.83 -4.73
C ASN A 50 5.28 7.08 -3.47
N ARG A 51 4.70 8.28 -3.35
CA ARG A 51 3.80 8.71 -2.28
C ARG A 51 2.41 8.90 -2.88
N TYR A 52 1.58 7.89 -2.82
CA TYR A 52 0.23 7.92 -3.42
C TYR A 52 -0.80 8.52 -2.47
N PHE A 53 -1.81 9.16 -3.04
CA PHE A 53 -3.03 9.53 -2.33
C PHE A 53 -4.02 8.37 -2.37
N ASP A 54 -4.65 8.09 -1.23
CA ASP A 54 -5.67 7.06 -1.11
C ASP A 54 -7.02 7.54 -1.64
N LEU A 55 -7.26 8.86 -1.52
CA LEU A 55 -8.49 9.51 -1.90
C LEU A 55 -8.20 10.94 -2.35
N VAL A 56 -8.89 11.39 -3.38
CA VAL A 56 -8.96 12.80 -3.79
C VAL A 56 -10.38 13.29 -3.59
N LEU A 57 -10.58 14.35 -2.82
CA LEU A 57 -11.85 15.05 -2.69
C LEU A 57 -11.74 16.37 -3.45
N THR A 58 -12.62 16.61 -4.43
CA THR A 58 -12.50 17.76 -5.33
C THR A 58 -13.82 18.41 -5.63
N ASP A 59 -13.84 19.74 -5.72
CA ASP A 59 -14.88 20.45 -6.46
C ASP A 59 -14.69 20.22 -7.97
N ILE A 60 -15.76 20.41 -8.72
CA ILE A 60 -15.75 20.32 -10.17
C ILE A 60 -15.39 21.68 -10.77
N LYS A 61 -16.04 22.75 -10.32
CA LYS A 61 -15.90 24.09 -10.92
C LYS A 61 -14.82 24.88 -10.20
N MET A 62 -13.64 24.87 -10.74
CA MET A 62 -12.50 25.60 -10.20
C MET A 62 -11.79 26.40 -11.32
N PRO A 63 -11.08 27.49 -10.96
CA PRO A 63 -10.27 28.21 -11.90
C PRO A 63 -9.07 27.38 -12.39
N ARG A 64 -8.44 27.82 -13.47
CA ARG A 64 -7.26 27.27 -14.13
C ARG A 64 -7.48 25.87 -14.73
N LEU A 65 -7.82 24.85 -13.95
CA LEU A 65 -8.11 23.50 -14.39
C LEU A 65 -9.41 23.01 -13.72
N ASP A 66 -10.39 22.63 -14.53
CA ASP A 66 -11.67 22.04 -14.07
C ASP A 66 -11.42 20.69 -13.41
N GLY A 67 -12.20 20.40 -12.36
CA GLY A 67 -12.02 19.15 -11.58
C GLY A 67 -12.17 17.88 -12.42
N MET A 68 -13.01 17.88 -13.46
CA MET A 68 -13.18 16.71 -14.35
C MET A 68 -11.95 16.48 -15.21
N ASP A 69 -11.40 17.54 -15.80
CA ASP A 69 -10.17 17.45 -16.58
C ASP A 69 -8.97 17.05 -15.71
N MET A 70 -8.92 17.52 -14.47
CA MET A 70 -7.95 17.10 -13.48
C MET A 70 -8.07 15.61 -13.17
N ILE A 71 -9.28 15.09 -12.92
CA ILE A 71 -9.55 13.68 -12.65
C ILE A 71 -9.06 12.81 -13.82
N GLU A 72 -9.36 13.19 -15.06
CA GLU A 72 -8.91 12.45 -16.25
C GLU A 72 -7.37 12.35 -16.30
N LYS A 73 -6.67 13.44 -16.04
CA LYS A 73 -5.20 13.46 -16.01
C LYS A 73 -4.63 12.62 -14.86
N MET A 74 -5.22 12.68 -13.67
CA MET A 74 -4.81 11.85 -12.53
C MET A 74 -5.04 10.36 -12.81
N LEU A 75 -6.15 9.98 -13.45
CA LEU A 75 -6.44 8.60 -13.85
C LEU A 75 -5.48 8.07 -14.91
N ALA A 76 -4.96 8.93 -15.78
CA ALA A 76 -3.92 8.54 -16.74
C ALA A 76 -2.60 8.15 -16.02
N LEU A 77 -2.32 8.71 -14.84
CA LEU A 77 -1.16 8.36 -14.02
C LEU A 77 -1.44 7.17 -13.09
N VAL A 78 -2.63 7.17 -12.45
CA VAL A 78 -3.05 6.16 -11.48
C VAL A 78 -4.46 5.68 -11.83
N GLU A 79 -4.56 4.63 -12.64
CA GLU A 79 -5.83 4.09 -13.18
C GLU A 79 -6.90 3.80 -12.12
N ASN A 80 -6.49 3.45 -10.92
CA ASN A 80 -7.39 3.06 -9.82
C ASN A 80 -7.53 4.14 -8.74
N GLN A 81 -7.19 5.41 -9.02
CA GLN A 81 -7.36 6.50 -8.08
C GLN A 81 -8.84 6.65 -7.68
N LYS A 82 -9.10 6.84 -6.39
CA LYS A 82 -10.44 7.05 -5.84
C LYS A 82 -10.72 8.53 -5.69
N PHE A 83 -11.97 8.89 -5.97
CA PHE A 83 -12.45 10.26 -5.87
C PHE A 83 -13.73 10.38 -5.05
N ILE A 84 -13.88 11.50 -4.36
CA ILE A 84 -15.16 12.04 -3.90
C ILE A 84 -15.33 13.39 -4.57
N ILE A 85 -16.49 13.61 -5.18
CA ILE A 85 -16.80 14.83 -5.91
C ILE A 85 -17.70 15.70 -5.06
N VAL A 86 -17.41 16.99 -5.03
CA VAL A 86 -18.25 18.04 -4.46
C VAL A 86 -18.73 18.92 -5.61
N SER A 87 -20.00 19.25 -5.71
CA SER A 87 -20.50 20.05 -6.83
C SER A 87 -21.74 20.86 -6.46
N ALA A 88 -21.98 21.95 -7.17
CA ALA A 88 -23.26 22.65 -7.14
C ALA A 88 -24.33 21.88 -7.92
N TYR A 89 -25.56 21.97 -7.50
CA TYR A 89 -26.76 21.19 -7.91
C TYR A 89 -27.05 21.08 -9.42
N LYS A 90 -26.37 21.80 -10.30
CA LYS A 90 -26.73 21.94 -11.73
C LYS A 90 -25.84 21.18 -12.72
N ASP A 91 -24.98 20.29 -12.27
CA ASP A 91 -24.01 19.62 -13.14
C ASP A 91 -24.36 18.15 -13.46
N GLU A 92 -25.63 17.87 -13.84
CA GLU A 92 -26.12 16.51 -14.17
C GLU A 92 -25.32 15.85 -15.29
N GLU A 93 -24.87 16.60 -16.32
CA GLU A 93 -24.02 16.05 -17.40
C GLU A 93 -22.66 15.60 -16.87
N LYS A 94 -22.09 16.34 -15.92
CA LYS A 94 -20.81 15.98 -15.30
C LYS A 94 -20.95 14.82 -14.33
N LEU A 95 -22.09 14.69 -13.67
CA LEU A 95 -22.41 13.51 -12.86
C LEU A 95 -22.44 12.23 -13.71
N LEU A 96 -23.06 12.26 -14.89
CA LEU A 96 -23.10 11.13 -15.81
C LEU A 96 -21.71 10.73 -16.32
N LYS A 97 -20.82 11.69 -16.57
CA LYS A 97 -19.42 11.41 -16.91
C LYS A 97 -18.65 10.79 -15.76
N SER A 98 -18.95 11.18 -14.51
CA SER A 98 -18.29 10.65 -13.31
C SER A 98 -18.62 9.18 -13.03
N ILE A 99 -19.68 8.62 -13.61
CA ILE A 99 -20.03 7.18 -13.49
C ILE A 99 -18.93 6.28 -14.05
N ASN A 100 -18.16 6.77 -15.01
CA ASN A 100 -17.01 6.06 -15.58
C ASN A 100 -15.75 6.13 -14.69
N PHE A 101 -15.76 6.96 -13.66
CA PHE A 101 -14.65 7.11 -12.72
C PHE A 101 -14.93 6.35 -11.41
N ARG A 102 -13.91 5.96 -10.68
CA ARG A 102 -14.05 5.33 -9.35
C ARG A 102 -14.44 6.36 -8.29
N VAL A 103 -15.67 6.89 -8.38
CA VAL A 103 -16.21 7.86 -7.44
C VAL A 103 -16.84 7.12 -6.27
N LEU A 104 -16.26 7.29 -5.07
CA LEU A 104 -16.79 6.70 -3.82
C LEU A 104 -17.94 7.48 -3.21
N GLY A 105 -18.11 8.74 -3.60
CA GLY A 105 -19.16 9.60 -3.11
C GLY A 105 -19.31 10.87 -3.91
N TYR A 106 -20.50 11.45 -3.82
CA TYR A 106 -20.85 12.70 -4.44
C TYR A 106 -21.59 13.58 -3.45
N PHE A 107 -21.15 14.82 -3.28
CA PHE A 107 -21.79 15.81 -2.44
C PHE A 107 -22.34 16.95 -3.28
N VAL A 108 -23.57 17.35 -2.99
CA VAL A 108 -24.19 18.52 -3.57
C VAL A 108 -24.10 19.68 -2.58
N LYS A 109 -23.59 20.82 -3.00
CA LYS A 109 -23.55 22.06 -2.19
C LYS A 109 -24.98 22.65 -2.07
N PRO A 110 -25.49 23.05 -0.88
CA PRO A 110 -24.77 23.09 0.39
C PRO A 110 -24.63 21.69 1.02
N ILE A 111 -23.44 21.38 1.54
CA ILE A 111 -23.12 20.06 2.06
C ILE A 111 -23.84 19.83 3.40
N ASN A 112 -24.57 18.72 3.48
CA ASN A 112 -25.07 18.21 4.76
C ASN A 112 -23.94 17.49 5.50
N VAL A 113 -23.56 17.98 6.68
CA VAL A 113 -22.41 17.48 7.46
C VAL A 113 -22.58 16.02 7.86
N ASP A 114 -23.77 15.61 8.30
CA ASP A 114 -24.00 14.23 8.75
C ASP A 114 -23.83 13.24 7.60
N ASN A 115 -24.41 13.54 6.44
CA ASN A 115 -24.25 12.74 5.23
C ASN A 115 -22.80 12.70 4.77
N MET A 116 -22.09 13.83 4.80
CA MET A 116 -20.66 13.90 4.46
C MET A 116 -19.84 13.00 5.37
N MET A 117 -20.02 13.09 6.68
CA MET A 117 -19.30 12.28 7.65
C MET A 117 -19.53 10.78 7.46
N GLU A 118 -20.76 10.38 7.12
CA GLU A 118 -21.08 8.98 6.82
C GLU A 118 -20.31 8.48 5.56
N ILE A 119 -20.35 9.24 4.47
CA ILE A 119 -19.67 8.88 3.22
C ILE A 119 -18.15 8.86 3.41
N LEU A 120 -17.56 9.83 4.11
CA LEU A 120 -16.13 9.87 4.39
C LEU A 120 -15.66 8.68 5.24
N LYS A 121 -16.44 8.27 6.25
CA LYS A 121 -16.15 7.07 7.05
C LYS A 121 -16.23 5.79 6.22
N LYS A 122 -17.22 5.68 5.33
CA LYS A 122 -17.32 4.55 4.39
C LYS A 122 -16.12 4.52 3.44
N ALA A 123 -15.75 5.67 2.86
CA ALA A 123 -14.59 5.78 1.99
C ALA A 123 -13.30 5.37 2.69
N LYS A 124 -13.06 5.81 3.93
CA LYS A 124 -11.91 5.37 4.74
C LYS A 124 -11.90 3.86 4.94
N THR A 125 -13.04 3.28 5.29
CA THR A 125 -13.17 1.83 5.49
C THR A 125 -12.82 1.04 4.23
N GLU A 126 -13.26 1.51 3.07
CA GLU A 126 -12.96 0.89 1.78
C GLU A 126 -11.48 1.02 1.42
N VAL A 127 -10.89 2.19 1.61
CA VAL A 127 -9.44 2.42 1.43
C VAL A 127 -8.62 1.47 2.30
N LEU A 128 -8.94 1.37 3.58
CA LEU A 128 -8.21 0.49 4.52
C LEU A 128 -8.36 -0.98 4.14
N LYS A 129 -9.56 -1.40 3.75
CA LYS A 129 -9.82 -2.77 3.29
C LYS A 129 -8.99 -3.13 2.05
N GLU A 130 -8.93 -2.23 1.06
CA GLU A 130 -8.10 -2.47 -0.12
C GLU A 130 -6.60 -2.49 0.19
N LYS A 131 -6.13 -1.64 1.11
CA LYS A 131 -4.74 -1.69 1.60
C LYS A 131 -4.43 -3.04 2.24
N GLU A 132 -5.30 -3.54 3.10
CA GLU A 132 -5.17 -4.87 3.71
C GLU A 132 -5.20 -5.99 2.65
N GLU A 133 -6.10 -5.93 1.68
CA GLU A 133 -6.18 -6.91 0.60
C GLU A 133 -4.94 -6.87 -0.30
N ASN A 134 -4.44 -5.69 -0.63
CA ASN A 134 -3.24 -5.52 -1.44
C ASN A 134 -1.98 -5.96 -0.66
N SER A 135 -1.89 -5.66 0.63
CA SER A 135 -0.84 -6.17 1.50
C SER A 135 -0.88 -7.70 1.57
N ASN A 136 -2.06 -8.29 1.66
CA ASN A 136 -2.24 -9.74 1.65
C ASN A 136 -1.92 -10.39 0.27
N LYS A 137 -2.26 -9.72 -0.84
CA LYS A 137 -1.89 -10.17 -2.20
C LYS A 137 -0.39 -10.12 -2.46
N LYS A 138 0.34 -9.18 -1.84
CA LYS A 138 1.80 -9.07 -1.90
C LYS A 138 2.52 -10.09 -1.01
N LEU A 139 1.78 -10.85 -0.18
CA LEU A 139 2.33 -11.89 0.67
C LEU A 139 2.46 -13.19 -0.11
N LEU A 140 3.69 -13.63 -0.33
CA LEU A 140 3.97 -14.95 -0.89
C LEU A 140 3.56 -16.03 0.10
N LYS A 141 2.61 -16.88 -0.27
CA LYS A 141 2.23 -18.03 0.54
C LYS A 141 3.32 -19.09 0.41
N ILE A 142 4.01 -19.38 1.52
CA ILE A 142 5.02 -20.44 1.59
C ILE A 142 4.32 -21.79 1.81
N ASN A 143 3.45 -21.85 2.83
CA ASN A 143 2.64 -23.02 3.12
C ASN A 143 1.30 -22.63 3.79
N LYS A 144 0.60 -23.55 4.42
CA LYS A 144 -0.71 -23.26 5.04
C LYS A 144 -0.64 -22.21 6.14
N ASN A 145 0.46 -22.15 6.91
CA ASN A 145 0.61 -21.25 8.06
C ASN A 145 1.49 -20.03 7.75
N TYR A 146 2.51 -20.18 6.90
CA TYR A 146 3.51 -19.13 6.69
C TYR A 146 3.29 -18.34 5.40
N ARG A 147 3.40 -17.01 5.53
CA ARG A 147 3.40 -16.04 4.42
C ARG A 147 4.60 -15.11 4.57
N TYR A 148 5.17 -14.69 3.46
CA TYR A 148 6.35 -13.82 3.42
C TYR A 148 6.13 -12.60 2.53
N SER A 149 6.40 -11.42 3.06
CA SER A 149 6.42 -10.18 2.28
C SER A 149 7.80 -10.02 1.63
N LEU A 150 7.85 -10.12 0.30
CA LEU A 150 9.09 -9.91 -0.47
C LEU A 150 9.57 -8.45 -0.40
N GLU A 151 8.64 -7.50 -0.27
CA GLU A 151 8.91 -6.07 -0.22
C GLU A 151 9.44 -5.67 1.16
N GLN A 152 8.72 -6.05 2.22
CA GLN A 152 9.05 -5.68 3.60
C GLN A 152 10.05 -6.65 4.25
N LYS A 153 10.30 -7.82 3.64
CA LYS A 153 11.11 -8.92 4.18
C LYS A 153 10.63 -9.41 5.54
N LEU A 154 9.31 -9.48 5.70
CA LEU A 154 8.65 -9.91 6.92
C LEU A 154 8.01 -11.29 6.77
N LEU A 155 8.17 -12.15 7.78
CA LEU A 155 7.55 -13.46 7.86
C LEU A 155 6.35 -13.41 8.81
N TYR A 156 5.23 -13.98 8.38
CA TYR A 156 4.02 -14.12 9.17
C TYR A 156 3.67 -15.61 9.35
N CYS A 157 3.23 -15.97 10.56
CA CYS A 157 2.65 -17.26 10.87
C CYS A 157 1.22 -17.04 11.36
N ASP A 158 0.22 -17.55 10.65
CA ASP A 158 -1.20 -17.35 10.94
C ASP A 158 -1.56 -15.87 11.21
N LEU A 159 -1.03 -14.96 10.36
CA LEU A 159 -1.15 -13.50 10.44
C LEU A 159 -0.33 -12.82 11.55
N ALA A 160 0.30 -13.55 12.46
CA ALA A 160 1.19 -12.99 13.48
C ALA A 160 2.62 -12.81 12.93
N LEU A 161 3.24 -11.67 13.24
CA LEU A 161 4.62 -11.39 12.82
C LEU A 161 5.61 -12.31 13.54
N VAL A 162 6.42 -13.05 12.79
CA VAL A 162 7.55 -13.81 13.30
C VAL A 162 8.78 -12.93 13.40
N LYS A 163 9.26 -12.68 14.62
CA LYS A 163 10.45 -11.84 14.85
C LYS A 163 11.73 -12.56 14.41
N LEU A 164 12.33 -12.11 13.32
CA LEU A 164 13.61 -12.58 12.81
C LEU A 164 14.73 -11.56 13.09
N SER A 165 15.93 -12.04 13.35
CA SER A 165 17.14 -11.19 13.35
C SER A 165 17.53 -10.83 11.92
N LYS A 166 18.38 -9.80 11.75
CA LYS A 166 18.87 -9.35 10.43
C LYS A 166 19.45 -10.51 9.59
N LYS A 167 20.22 -11.43 10.19
CA LYS A 167 20.80 -12.56 9.48
C LYS A 167 19.78 -13.65 9.14
N GLU A 168 18.82 -13.91 10.00
CA GLU A 168 17.73 -14.84 9.73
C GLU A 168 16.83 -14.32 8.61
N THR A 169 16.56 -13.01 8.58
CA THR A 169 15.79 -12.36 7.50
C THR A 169 16.53 -12.46 6.17
N GLN A 170 17.85 -12.19 6.14
CA GLN A 170 18.66 -12.31 4.93
C GLN A 170 18.69 -13.76 4.40
N LEU A 171 18.82 -14.74 5.31
CA LEU A 171 18.81 -16.15 4.96
C LEU A 171 17.46 -16.61 4.42
N LEU A 172 16.37 -16.20 5.06
CA LEU A 172 15.03 -16.50 4.58
C LEU A 172 14.76 -15.85 3.22
N ASP A 173 15.13 -14.59 3.01
CA ASP A 173 14.91 -13.85 1.77
C ASP A 173 15.57 -14.55 0.57
N ILE A 174 16.81 -15.02 0.69
CA ILE A 174 17.45 -15.77 -0.40
C ILE A 174 16.76 -17.10 -0.68
N LEU A 175 16.32 -17.83 0.35
CA LEU A 175 15.60 -19.09 0.17
C LEU A 175 14.23 -18.89 -0.48
N VAL A 176 13.49 -17.86 -0.04
CA VAL A 176 12.17 -17.55 -0.59
C VAL A 176 12.25 -17.08 -2.05
N ARG A 177 13.26 -16.29 -2.41
CA ARG A 177 13.47 -15.88 -3.81
C ARG A 177 13.87 -17.03 -4.72
N ASN A 178 14.31 -18.13 -4.16
CA ASN A 178 14.72 -19.35 -4.86
C ASN A 178 13.80 -20.55 -4.55
N ILE A 179 12.52 -20.34 -4.25
CA ILE A 179 11.56 -21.43 -4.02
C ILE A 179 11.59 -22.43 -5.18
N GLY A 180 11.67 -23.72 -4.84
CA GLY A 180 11.78 -24.83 -5.79
C GLY A 180 13.18 -25.06 -6.36
N LYS A 181 14.17 -24.24 -5.96
CA LYS A 181 15.57 -24.42 -6.33
C LYS A 181 16.42 -24.69 -5.08
N ILE A 182 17.54 -25.35 -5.28
CA ILE A 182 18.52 -25.59 -4.20
C ILE A 182 19.40 -24.35 -4.08
N VAL A 183 19.50 -23.79 -2.89
CA VAL A 183 20.47 -22.75 -2.54
C VAL A 183 21.61 -23.40 -1.78
N THR A 184 22.79 -23.34 -2.33
CA THR A 184 24.00 -23.95 -1.74
C THR A 184 24.44 -23.22 -0.47
N ILE A 185 25.19 -23.90 0.40
CA ILE A 185 25.77 -23.27 1.60
C ILE A 185 26.69 -22.09 1.22
N LYS A 186 27.41 -22.20 0.11
CA LYS A 186 28.27 -21.15 -0.41
C LYS A 186 27.44 -19.88 -0.77
N GLU A 187 26.34 -20.01 -1.52
CA GLU A 187 25.45 -18.91 -1.86
C GLU A 187 24.83 -18.28 -0.62
N CYS A 188 24.39 -19.10 0.35
CA CYS A 188 23.89 -18.60 1.63
C CYS A 188 24.95 -17.76 2.38
N LYS A 189 26.20 -18.23 2.44
CA LYS A 189 27.30 -17.51 3.11
C LYS A 189 27.60 -16.17 2.42
N ILE A 190 27.65 -16.17 1.09
CA ILE A 190 27.82 -14.93 0.31
C ILE A 190 26.69 -13.95 0.61
N ALA A 191 25.44 -14.39 0.58
CA ALA A 191 24.27 -13.53 0.87
C ALA A 191 24.28 -12.97 2.30
N LEU A 192 24.77 -13.74 3.27
CA LEU A 192 24.80 -13.33 4.67
C LEU A 192 25.99 -12.45 5.03
N TRP A 193 27.18 -12.74 4.52
CA TRP A 193 28.44 -12.13 4.98
C TRP A 193 29.30 -11.56 3.86
N ASN A 194 28.90 -11.72 2.61
CA ASN A 194 29.69 -11.45 1.42
C ASN A 194 31.08 -12.21 1.45
N ASP A 195 31.08 -13.40 2.07
CA ASP A 195 32.27 -14.22 2.34
C ASP A 195 31.90 -15.71 2.26
N GLU A 196 32.35 -16.38 1.22
CA GLU A 196 32.11 -17.81 1.01
C GLU A 196 32.85 -18.70 2.01
N ASN A 197 34.00 -18.22 2.56
CA ASN A 197 34.86 -18.93 3.49
C ASN A 197 34.40 -18.79 4.95
N LYS A 198 33.29 -18.07 5.20
CA LYS A 198 32.74 -17.99 6.54
C LYS A 198 32.52 -19.37 7.14
N SER A 199 32.86 -19.53 8.42
CA SER A 199 32.75 -20.82 9.13
C SER A 199 31.39 -21.49 8.96
N ASP A 200 31.39 -22.78 8.64
CA ASP A 200 30.20 -23.63 8.55
C ASP A 200 29.44 -23.66 9.87
N THR A 201 30.12 -23.62 11.00
CA THR A 201 29.52 -23.60 12.33
C THR A 201 28.67 -22.34 12.54
N THR A 202 29.21 -21.16 12.11
CA THR A 202 28.48 -19.90 12.18
C THR A 202 27.24 -19.94 11.32
N PHE A 203 27.35 -20.43 10.07
CA PHE A 203 26.22 -20.58 9.18
C PHE A 203 25.14 -21.51 9.74
N ARG A 204 25.53 -22.72 10.22
CA ARG A 204 24.63 -23.70 10.81
C ARG A 204 23.90 -23.16 12.04
N THR A 205 24.52 -22.28 12.81
CA THR A 205 23.89 -21.62 13.95
C THR A 205 22.76 -20.69 13.51
N VAL A 206 22.95 -19.89 12.45
CA VAL A 206 21.91 -19.02 11.91
C VAL A 206 20.76 -19.85 11.30
N MET A 207 21.11 -20.89 10.54
CA MET A 207 20.11 -21.80 9.95
C MET A 207 19.28 -22.51 11.02
N LYS A 208 19.92 -23.02 12.08
CA LYS A 208 19.21 -23.66 13.19
C LYS A 208 18.23 -22.69 13.84
N ARG A 209 18.67 -21.47 14.17
CA ARG A 209 17.79 -20.45 14.77
C ARG A 209 16.61 -20.10 13.87
N LEU A 210 16.83 -20.01 12.58
CA LEU A 210 15.73 -19.77 11.62
C LEU A 210 14.75 -20.95 11.63
N LYS A 211 15.24 -22.18 11.55
CA LYS A 211 14.41 -23.40 11.61
C LYS A 211 13.62 -23.51 12.91
N ASP A 212 14.23 -23.19 14.05
CA ASP A 212 13.54 -23.19 15.35
C ASP A 212 12.35 -22.22 15.37
N LYS A 213 12.44 -21.09 14.66
CA LYS A 213 11.36 -20.08 14.55
C LYS A 213 10.24 -20.47 13.58
N VAL A 214 10.51 -21.37 12.64
CA VAL A 214 9.51 -21.88 11.69
C VAL A 214 9.08 -23.32 11.99
N ALA A 215 9.39 -23.82 13.17
CA ALA A 215 9.22 -25.21 13.56
C ALA A 215 7.75 -25.69 13.57
N LEU A 216 6.76 -24.79 13.69
CA LEU A 216 5.34 -25.15 13.67
C LEU A 216 4.96 -25.91 12.40
N ASN A 217 5.57 -25.59 11.28
CA ASN A 217 5.40 -26.27 10.00
C ASN A 217 6.62 -26.00 9.13
N ASP A 218 7.76 -26.65 9.47
CA ASP A 218 9.06 -26.42 8.82
C ASP A 218 8.92 -26.62 7.29
N PHE A 219 9.28 -25.59 6.58
CA PHE A 219 9.24 -25.55 5.12
C PHE A 219 10.65 -25.47 4.50
N ILE A 220 11.70 -25.46 5.35
CA ILE A 220 13.10 -25.39 4.90
C ILE A 220 13.69 -26.80 4.90
N LEU A 221 13.82 -27.37 3.73
CA LEU A 221 14.41 -28.68 3.57
C LEU A 221 15.94 -28.61 3.47
N SER A 222 16.60 -29.53 4.18
CA SER A 222 18.06 -29.70 4.10
C SER A 222 18.41 -30.84 3.18
N LEU A 223 19.12 -30.58 2.11
CA LEU A 223 19.61 -31.58 1.17
C LEU A 223 21.08 -31.84 1.44
N LYS A 224 21.38 -33.04 1.95
CA LYS A 224 22.74 -33.43 2.40
C LYS A 224 23.77 -33.23 1.27
N GLY A 225 24.79 -32.42 1.54
CA GLY A 225 25.87 -32.14 0.59
C GLY A 225 25.54 -31.15 -0.51
N GLN A 226 24.26 -30.70 -0.64
CA GLN A 226 23.85 -29.82 -1.73
C GLN A 226 23.46 -28.42 -1.22
N GLY A 227 22.65 -28.33 -0.15
CA GLY A 227 22.21 -27.04 0.37
C GLY A 227 20.81 -27.10 1.00
N TYR A 228 20.04 -26.04 0.78
CA TYR A 228 18.70 -25.87 1.34
C TYR A 228 17.72 -25.45 0.26
N THR A 229 16.47 -25.83 0.43
CA THR A 229 15.38 -25.45 -0.48
C THR A 229 14.08 -25.23 0.28
N ILE A 230 13.17 -24.47 -0.32
CA ILE A 230 11.76 -24.40 0.06
C ILE A 230 10.97 -25.05 -1.07
N GLU A 231 10.18 -26.10 -0.78
CA GLU A 231 9.35 -26.74 -1.80
C GLU A 231 8.23 -25.82 -2.27
N LYS A 232 8.00 -25.81 -3.57
CA LYS A 232 6.83 -25.17 -4.17
C LYS A 232 5.62 -26.10 -3.97
N LYS A 233 4.74 -25.75 -3.02
CA LYS A 233 3.45 -26.44 -2.85
C LYS A 233 2.35 -25.74 -3.61
#